data_7c82bf87f477dd52dcab8a8f91c6a557
#
_entry.id   7c82bf87f477dd52dcab8a8f91c6a557
#
_cell.length_a   1.000
_cell.length_b   1.000
_cell.length_c   1.000
_cell.angle_alpha   90.00
_cell.angle_beta   90.00
_cell.angle_gamma   90.00
#
_symmetry.space_group_name_H-M   'P 1'
#
loop_
_entity.id
_entity.type
_entity.pdbx_description
1 polymer ?
#
loop_
_entity_poly.entity_id
_entity_poly.type
_entity_poly.pdbx_seq_one_letter_code
_entity_poly.pdbx_strand_id
1 'polypeptide(L)'
;MAPIAQGLRAVVPLAMLLGACQQSNPGAASGASTPAGGTDRGAALYAQNCVPCHRDNGEGLPKVFPSLSGSPAVVGDPVELAAWVLSQKRPASIPAGRYPTQMLLFGWMGDPDAAALLTYIRSHFGNSAPPVDAAMIAKSREK
;
A
#
# COMPACT_ATOMS: atom_id res chain seq x y z
N MET A 1 46.36 -52.63 53.22
CA MET A 1 45.13 -53.33 52.77
C MET A 1 43.98 -52.43 53.08
N ALA A 2 43.50 -51.70 52.11
CA ALA A 2 42.36 -50.79 52.24
C ALA A 2 41.24 -51.25 51.31
N PRO A 3 39.97 -51.33 51.71
CA PRO A 3 38.85 -51.63 50.85
C PRO A 3 38.32 -50.30 50.20
N ILE A 4 38.07 -50.38 48.92
CA ILE A 4 37.56 -49.36 48.05
C ILE A 4 36.06 -49.21 48.29
N ALA A 5 35.59 -48.02 48.70
CA ALA A 5 34.18 -47.69 48.76
C ALA A 5 33.67 -47.26 47.40
N GLN A 6 32.77 -48.04 46.82
CA GLN A 6 32.09 -47.70 45.55
C GLN A 6 30.99 -46.69 45.81
N GLY A 7 31.15 -45.49 45.29
CA GLY A 7 30.11 -44.44 45.30
C GLY A 7 29.02 -44.72 44.26
N LEU A 8 27.84 -44.92 44.74
CA LEU A 8 26.59 -45.06 43.94
C LEU A 8 26.23 -43.72 43.28
N ARG A 9 26.40 -43.62 41.96
CA ARG A 9 25.95 -42.47 41.20
C ARG A 9 24.47 -42.60 40.89
N ALA A 10 23.67 -41.74 41.52
CA ALA A 10 22.27 -41.60 41.21
C ALA A 10 22.12 -40.91 39.84
N VAL A 11 21.55 -41.63 38.89
CA VAL A 11 21.15 -41.09 37.58
C VAL A 11 19.79 -40.46 37.73
N VAL A 12 19.71 -39.14 37.63
CA VAL A 12 18.44 -38.39 37.59
C VAL A 12 17.98 -38.33 36.12
N PRO A 13 16.82 -38.86 35.78
CA PRO A 13 16.28 -38.68 34.43
C PRO A 13 15.78 -37.26 34.26
N LEU A 14 16.38 -36.53 33.33
CA LEU A 14 15.93 -35.23 32.85
C LEU A 14 14.70 -35.44 31.96
N ALA A 15 13.52 -35.24 32.51
CA ALA A 15 12.28 -35.23 31.74
C ALA A 15 12.24 -33.98 30.86
N MET A 16 12.46 -34.13 29.54
CA MET A 16 12.21 -33.08 28.53
C MET A 16 10.71 -32.88 28.38
N LEU A 17 10.20 -31.82 28.96
CA LEU A 17 8.88 -31.27 28.64
C LEU A 17 8.96 -30.57 27.29
N LEU A 18 8.61 -31.27 26.21
CA LEU A 18 8.32 -30.70 24.90
C LEU A 18 6.99 -29.95 25.00
N GLY A 19 7.07 -28.66 25.29
CA GLY A 19 5.95 -27.75 25.17
C GLY A 19 5.63 -27.55 23.70
N ALA A 20 4.58 -28.20 23.17
CA ALA A 20 4.01 -27.93 21.88
C ALA A 20 3.35 -26.55 21.90
N CYS A 21 4.00 -25.54 21.36
CA CYS A 21 3.35 -24.29 21.01
C CYS A 21 2.36 -24.58 19.87
N GLN A 22 1.10 -24.86 20.22
CA GLN A 22 0.00 -24.85 19.29
C GLN A 22 -0.26 -23.38 18.90
N GLN A 23 0.25 -22.99 17.73
CA GLN A 23 -0.18 -21.77 17.06
C GLN A 23 -1.61 -22.00 16.57
N SER A 24 -2.58 -21.52 17.35
CA SER A 24 -3.97 -21.41 16.94
C SER A 24 -4.03 -20.36 15.85
N ASN A 25 -4.14 -20.80 14.60
CA ASN A 25 -4.43 -19.95 13.47
C ASN A 25 -5.93 -19.61 13.51
N PRO A 26 -6.35 -18.38 13.87
CA PRO A 26 -7.76 -18.04 13.81
C PRO A 26 -8.14 -17.93 12.33
N GLY A 27 -9.12 -18.74 11.96
CA GLY A 27 -9.61 -18.91 10.61
C GLY A 27 -9.92 -17.62 9.90
N ALA A 28 -9.74 -17.66 8.59
CA ALA A 28 -10.12 -16.67 7.63
C ALA A 28 -11.62 -16.31 7.75
N ALA A 29 -11.91 -15.22 8.47
CA ALA A 29 -13.18 -14.53 8.35
C ALA A 29 -13.07 -13.61 7.12
N SER A 30 -13.70 -14.01 6.02
CA SER A 30 -14.04 -13.11 4.90
C SER A 30 -15.02 -12.06 5.41
N GLY A 31 -14.49 -11.01 6.03
CA GLY A 31 -15.20 -9.78 6.30
C GLY A 31 -14.52 -8.70 5.49
N ALA A 32 -15.28 -7.92 4.74
CA ALA A 32 -14.80 -6.73 4.05
C ALA A 32 -14.26 -5.74 5.08
N SER A 33 -13.04 -5.95 5.53
CA SER A 33 -12.29 -5.05 6.37
C SER A 33 -11.67 -4.02 5.44
N THR A 34 -12.12 -2.79 5.53
CA THR A 34 -11.32 -1.64 5.10
C THR A 34 -10.01 -1.74 5.89
N PRO A 35 -8.87 -2.02 5.26
CA PRO A 35 -7.64 -2.23 6.02
C PRO A 35 -7.18 -0.89 6.57
N ALA A 36 -7.03 -0.79 7.89
CA ALA A 36 -6.28 0.30 8.52
C ALA A 36 -4.83 0.41 7.98
N GLY A 37 -4.32 -0.62 7.29
CA GLY A 37 -3.06 -0.61 6.55
C GLY A 37 -3.11 0.05 5.17
N GLY A 38 -4.29 0.43 4.67
CA GLY A 38 -4.43 1.01 3.34
C GLY A 38 -3.84 2.41 3.23
N THR A 39 -4.00 3.24 4.24
CA THR A 39 -3.43 4.60 4.27
C THR A 39 -1.91 4.57 4.40
N ASP A 40 -1.36 3.71 5.27
CA ASP A 40 0.09 3.58 5.46
C ASP A 40 0.75 3.01 4.20
N ARG A 41 0.11 2.02 3.55
CA ARG A 41 0.58 1.47 2.28
C ARG A 41 0.53 2.52 1.17
N GLY A 42 -0.56 3.27 1.08
CA GLY A 42 -0.72 4.37 0.12
C GLY A 42 0.32 5.46 0.32
N ALA A 43 0.58 5.86 1.56
CA ALA A 43 1.63 6.83 1.91
C ALA A 43 3.02 6.35 1.49
N ALA A 44 3.36 5.08 1.76
CA ALA A 44 4.65 4.51 1.37
C ALA A 44 4.81 4.47 -0.16
N LEU A 45 3.77 4.09 -0.90
CA LEU A 45 3.77 4.09 -2.36
C LEU A 45 3.89 5.49 -2.94
N TYR A 46 3.22 6.47 -2.34
CA TYR A 46 3.34 7.88 -2.71
C TYR A 46 4.76 8.39 -2.51
N ALA A 47 5.36 8.14 -1.35
CA ALA A 47 6.71 8.55 -1.04
C ALA A 47 7.74 8.00 -2.05
N GLN A 48 7.58 6.74 -2.43
CA GLN A 48 8.51 6.06 -3.35
C GLN A 48 8.36 6.51 -4.81
N ASN A 49 7.15 6.81 -5.26
CA ASN A 49 6.86 6.94 -6.69
C ASN A 49 6.42 8.34 -7.12
N CYS A 50 5.85 9.14 -6.23
CA CYS A 50 5.16 10.37 -6.58
C CYS A 50 5.86 11.63 -6.05
N VAL A 51 6.51 11.54 -4.89
CA VAL A 51 7.22 12.64 -4.23
C VAL A 51 8.24 13.34 -5.12
N PRO A 52 9.05 12.64 -5.95
CA PRO A 52 10.05 13.30 -6.79
C PRO A 52 9.48 14.38 -7.72
N CYS A 53 8.22 14.24 -8.12
CA CYS A 53 7.53 15.21 -8.98
C CYS A 53 6.46 16.02 -8.24
N HIS A 54 5.67 15.36 -7.38
CA HIS A 54 4.52 16.01 -6.73
C HIS A 54 4.83 16.54 -5.33
N ARG A 55 6.03 16.32 -4.80
CA ARG A 55 6.52 16.69 -3.46
C ARG A 55 5.74 16.03 -2.32
N ASP A 56 6.28 16.12 -1.11
CA ASP A 56 5.66 15.53 0.09
C ASP A 56 4.28 16.13 0.42
N ASN A 57 4.08 17.38 0.07
CA ASN A 57 2.84 18.13 0.33
C ASN A 57 1.84 18.10 -0.84
N GLY A 58 2.14 17.37 -1.93
CA GLY A 58 1.27 17.26 -3.10
C GLY A 58 1.15 18.53 -3.95
N GLU A 59 1.93 19.59 -3.69
CA GLU A 59 1.84 20.88 -4.43
C GLU A 59 2.50 20.84 -5.82
N GLY A 60 3.36 19.85 -6.06
CA GLY A 60 4.11 19.77 -7.29
C GLY A 60 5.13 20.90 -7.47
N LEU A 61 5.39 21.27 -8.69
CA LEU A 61 6.25 22.39 -9.06
C LEU A 61 5.53 23.27 -10.08
N PRO A 62 5.26 24.55 -9.76
CA PRO A 62 4.54 25.45 -10.67
C PRO A 62 5.07 25.42 -12.09
N LYS A 63 4.17 25.28 -13.08
CA LYS A 63 4.46 25.19 -14.51
C LYS A 63 5.25 23.94 -14.97
N VAL A 64 5.71 23.08 -14.07
CA VAL A 64 6.46 21.86 -14.41
C VAL A 64 5.68 20.60 -14.02
N PHE A 65 5.27 20.50 -12.75
CA PHE A 65 4.49 19.38 -12.22
C PHE A 65 3.22 19.88 -11.56
N PRO A 66 2.05 19.30 -11.88
CA PRO A 66 0.78 19.76 -11.32
C PRO A 66 0.66 19.54 -9.81
N SER A 67 -0.07 20.44 -9.15
CA SER A 67 -0.57 20.19 -7.79
C SER A 67 -1.62 19.08 -7.82
N LEU A 68 -1.59 18.23 -6.78
CA LEU A 68 -2.61 17.23 -6.51
C LEU A 68 -3.73 17.78 -5.61
N SER A 69 -3.43 18.85 -4.85
CA SER A 69 -4.40 19.52 -3.99
C SER A 69 -5.51 20.16 -4.82
N GLY A 70 -6.76 19.80 -4.53
CA GLY A 70 -7.94 20.31 -5.21
C GLY A 70 -8.02 20.01 -6.71
N SER A 71 -7.14 19.15 -7.22
CA SER A 71 -7.10 18.82 -8.65
C SER A 71 -8.40 18.13 -9.09
N PRO A 72 -9.11 18.65 -10.11
CA PRO A 72 -10.33 18.03 -10.62
C PRO A 72 -10.14 16.55 -11.03
N ALA A 73 -8.97 16.20 -11.54
CA ALA A 73 -8.64 14.83 -11.88
C ALA A 73 -8.52 13.94 -10.63
N VAL A 74 -7.98 14.48 -9.52
CA VAL A 74 -7.81 13.73 -8.26
C VAL A 74 -9.13 13.55 -7.55
N VAL A 75 -9.94 14.59 -7.43
CA VAL A 75 -11.20 14.55 -6.68
C VAL A 75 -12.39 14.07 -7.52
N GLY A 76 -12.24 13.99 -8.83
CA GLY A 76 -13.26 13.55 -9.78
C GLY A 76 -13.49 12.04 -9.83
N ASP A 77 -13.78 11.50 -11.01
CA ASP A 77 -14.05 10.08 -11.23
C ASP A 77 -12.81 9.21 -10.90
N PRO A 78 -12.92 8.25 -9.95
CA PRO A 78 -11.80 7.43 -9.54
C PRO A 78 -11.31 6.47 -10.63
N VAL A 79 -12.20 6.02 -11.53
CA VAL A 79 -11.84 5.13 -12.64
C VAL A 79 -11.06 5.89 -13.71
N GLU A 80 -11.42 7.14 -13.97
CA GLU A 80 -10.66 8.00 -14.89
C GLU A 80 -9.29 8.38 -14.32
N LEU A 81 -9.22 8.69 -13.02
CA LEU A 81 -7.94 8.91 -12.33
C LEU A 81 -7.05 7.68 -12.44
N ALA A 82 -7.58 6.48 -12.15
CA ALA A 82 -6.85 5.24 -12.25
C ALA A 82 -6.37 4.97 -13.69
N ALA A 83 -7.22 5.16 -14.70
CA ALA A 83 -6.87 5.00 -16.11
C ALA A 83 -5.75 5.97 -16.53
N TRP A 84 -5.76 7.20 -15.99
CA TRP A 84 -4.69 8.18 -16.24
C TRP A 84 -3.37 7.73 -15.62
N VAL A 85 -3.37 7.36 -14.34
CA VAL A 85 -2.15 6.98 -13.60
C VAL A 85 -1.55 5.68 -14.12
N LEU A 86 -2.39 4.70 -14.45
CA LEU A 86 -1.93 3.35 -14.83
C LEU A 86 -1.69 3.19 -16.33
N SER A 87 -2.39 3.94 -17.18
CA SER A 87 -2.38 3.72 -18.63
C SER A 87 -2.23 5.01 -19.45
N GLN A 88 -2.05 6.17 -18.80
CA GLN A 88 -1.96 7.49 -19.44
C GLN A 88 -3.19 7.84 -20.32
N LYS A 89 -4.33 7.24 -20.03
CA LYS A 89 -5.60 7.61 -20.66
C LYS A 89 -6.09 8.90 -20.04
N ARG A 90 -5.82 10.01 -20.73
CA ARG A 90 -6.06 11.37 -20.24
C ARG A 90 -7.55 11.66 -20.07
N PRO A 91 -8.04 11.94 -18.86
CA PRO A 91 -9.41 12.41 -18.66
C PRO A 91 -9.59 13.84 -19.22
N ALA A 92 -10.82 14.18 -19.57
CA ALA A 92 -11.14 15.51 -20.07
C ALA A 92 -10.83 16.65 -19.06
N SER A 93 -10.83 16.33 -17.77
CA SER A 93 -10.46 17.22 -16.67
C SER A 93 -8.99 17.64 -16.67
N ILE A 94 -8.12 16.96 -17.43
CA ILE A 94 -6.70 17.28 -17.58
C ILE A 94 -6.45 17.88 -18.94
N PRO A 95 -6.29 19.22 -19.08
CA PRO A 95 -5.98 19.84 -20.36
C PRO A 95 -4.68 19.34 -20.95
N ALA A 96 -4.67 19.08 -22.26
CA ALA A 96 -3.45 18.72 -22.97
C ALA A 96 -2.46 19.89 -23.02
N GLY A 97 -1.17 19.59 -22.95
CA GLY A 97 -0.11 20.59 -23.15
C GLY A 97 0.07 21.62 -22.03
N ARG A 98 -0.66 21.49 -20.92
CA ARG A 98 -0.54 22.44 -19.79
C ARG A 98 0.80 22.32 -19.06
N TYR A 99 1.38 21.14 -19.04
CA TYR A 99 2.67 20.85 -18.41
C TYR A 99 3.63 20.24 -19.43
N PRO A 100 4.90 20.65 -19.45
CA PRO A 100 5.87 20.16 -20.42
C PRO A 100 6.33 18.73 -20.13
N THR A 101 6.19 18.28 -18.87
CA THR A 101 6.64 16.98 -18.43
C THR A 101 5.49 15.98 -18.47
N GLN A 102 5.75 14.82 -19.09
CA GLN A 102 4.81 13.72 -19.08
C GLN A 102 4.96 12.91 -17.78
N MET A 103 3.83 12.57 -17.17
CA MET A 103 3.82 11.69 -15.98
C MET A 103 4.29 10.28 -16.35
N LEU A 104 4.99 9.61 -15.44
CA LEU A 104 5.41 8.22 -15.60
C LEU A 104 4.20 7.27 -15.64
N LEU A 105 4.39 6.13 -16.32
CA LEU A 105 3.39 5.07 -16.41
C LEU A 105 3.54 4.09 -15.25
N PHE A 106 2.45 3.86 -14.51
CA PHE A 106 2.43 2.95 -13.36
C PHE A 106 1.61 1.66 -13.62
N GLY A 107 1.48 1.26 -14.89
CA GLY A 107 0.72 0.06 -15.29
C GLY A 107 1.18 -1.24 -14.66
N TRP A 108 2.42 -1.30 -14.19
CA TRP A 108 3.02 -2.43 -13.46
C TRP A 108 2.47 -2.61 -12.04
N MET A 109 1.83 -1.57 -11.46
CA MET A 109 1.32 -1.61 -10.09
C MET A 109 0.09 -2.53 -10.01
N GLY A 110 0.09 -3.45 -9.04
CA GLY A 110 -1.06 -4.32 -8.79
C GLY A 110 -2.29 -3.56 -8.28
N ASP A 111 -3.47 -4.10 -8.51
CA ASP A 111 -4.73 -3.40 -8.19
C ASP A 111 -4.87 -3.00 -6.71
N PRO A 112 -4.49 -3.83 -5.71
CA PRO A 112 -4.55 -3.42 -4.31
C PRO A 112 -3.62 -2.23 -3.99
N ASP A 113 -2.42 -2.21 -4.56
CA ASP A 113 -1.45 -1.14 -4.36
C ASP A 113 -1.90 0.16 -5.04
N ALA A 114 -2.41 0.06 -6.26
CA ALA A 114 -2.98 1.20 -6.98
C ALA A 114 -4.19 1.79 -6.23
N ALA A 115 -5.08 0.94 -5.70
CA ALA A 115 -6.21 1.37 -4.89
C ALA A 115 -5.77 2.09 -3.62
N ALA A 116 -4.77 1.55 -2.90
CA ALA A 116 -4.21 2.17 -1.69
C ALA A 116 -3.56 3.53 -2.01
N LEU A 117 -2.73 3.61 -3.04
CA LEU A 117 -2.08 4.84 -3.49
C LEU A 117 -3.10 5.92 -3.87
N LEU A 118 -4.08 5.58 -4.71
CA LEU A 118 -5.08 6.56 -5.16
C LEU A 118 -6.02 6.99 -4.04
N THR A 119 -6.37 6.08 -3.12
CA THR A 119 -7.11 6.44 -1.90
C THR A 119 -6.33 7.43 -1.04
N TYR A 120 -5.03 7.20 -0.84
CA TYR A 120 -4.16 8.14 -0.12
C TYR A 120 -4.17 9.52 -0.77
N ILE A 121 -3.93 9.62 -2.06
CA ILE A 121 -3.89 10.90 -2.79
C ILE A 121 -5.24 11.63 -2.69
N ARG A 122 -6.34 10.90 -2.79
CA ARG A 122 -7.71 11.45 -2.76
C ARG A 122 -8.16 11.93 -1.37
N SER A 123 -7.52 11.47 -0.31
CA SER A 123 -7.84 11.84 1.08
C SER A 123 -6.79 12.75 1.74
N HIS A 124 -5.68 13.06 1.03
CA HIS A 124 -4.58 13.89 1.54
C HIS A 124 -4.44 15.18 0.73
N PHE A 125 -3.51 16.02 1.14
CA PHE A 125 -3.20 17.30 0.46
C PHE A 125 -4.40 18.27 0.41
N GLY A 126 -5.26 18.23 1.44
CA GLY A 126 -6.50 19.00 1.47
C GLY A 126 -7.64 18.43 0.63
N ASN A 127 -7.46 17.27 0.02
CA ASN A 127 -8.53 16.56 -0.67
C ASN A 127 -9.41 15.78 0.33
N SER A 128 -10.70 15.62 -0.01
CA SER A 128 -11.67 14.84 0.76
C SER A 128 -12.60 14.11 -0.21
N ALA A 129 -12.03 13.24 -1.05
CA ALA A 129 -12.77 12.46 -2.02
C ALA A 129 -12.89 10.99 -1.57
N PRO A 130 -13.94 10.27 -2.00
CA PRO A 130 -14.15 8.87 -1.64
C PRO A 130 -12.97 7.98 -2.01
N PRO A 131 -12.73 6.87 -1.26
CA PRO A 131 -11.66 5.93 -1.54
C PRO A 131 -11.85 5.24 -2.88
N VAL A 132 -10.76 4.65 -3.37
CA VAL A 132 -10.72 3.80 -4.57
C VAL A 132 -10.56 2.35 -4.13
N ASP A 133 -11.34 1.46 -4.71
CA ASP A 133 -11.22 0.02 -4.48
C ASP A 133 -10.58 -0.73 -5.68
N ALA A 134 -10.22 -1.99 -5.46
CA ALA A 134 -9.59 -2.81 -6.47
C ALA A 134 -10.49 -3.06 -7.70
N ALA A 135 -11.82 -3.09 -7.53
CA ALA A 135 -12.75 -3.27 -8.65
C ALA A 135 -12.77 -2.04 -9.57
N MET A 136 -12.66 -0.83 -9.00
CA MET A 136 -12.51 0.41 -9.77
C MET A 136 -11.19 0.41 -10.56
N ILE A 137 -10.11 -0.10 -9.96
CA ILE A 137 -8.82 -0.25 -10.64
C ILE A 137 -8.93 -1.23 -11.81
N ALA A 138 -9.50 -2.42 -11.59
CA ALA A 138 -9.72 -3.41 -12.66
C ALA A 138 -10.52 -2.80 -13.81
N LYS A 139 -11.63 -2.12 -13.51
CA LYS A 139 -12.45 -1.41 -14.50
C LYS A 139 -11.67 -0.34 -15.27
N SER A 140 -10.71 0.33 -14.65
CA SER A 140 -9.89 1.35 -15.32
C SER A 140 -8.96 0.78 -16.38
N ARG A 141 -8.55 -0.50 -16.24
CA ARG A 141 -7.68 -1.19 -17.19
C ARG A 141 -8.42 -1.63 -18.47
N GLU A 142 -9.75 -1.78 -18.40
CA GLU A 142 -10.60 -2.15 -19.53
C GLU A 142 -10.88 -0.95 -20.47
N LYS A 143 -10.71 0.27 -19.99
CA LYS A 143 -10.88 1.49 -20.79
C LYS A 143 -9.71 1.70 -21.74
#